data_efec7a36f409269780570b8d7d4e0776
#
_entry.id   efec7a36f409269780570b8d7d4e0776
#
_cell.length_a   1.000
_cell.length_b   1.000
_cell.length_c   1.000
_cell.angle_alpha   90.00
_cell.angle_beta   90.00
_cell.angle_gamma   90.00
#
_symmetry.space_group_name_H-M   'P 1'
#
loop_
_entity.id
_entity.type
_entity.pdbx_description
1 polymer ?
#
loop_
_entity_poly.entity_id
_entity_poly.type
_entity_poly.pdbx_seq_one_letter_code
_entity_poly.pdbx_strand_id
1 'polypeptide(L)'
;MRISHWLILFLFSCSAVKADELQLIVSGRSIHFGSDTSFNETNWGLGFEYDFEQRNNWIPLVTGASFKDSLENTSNYLGGGSKRRFLLGDDPEGMHIDAGVIAFVMTRQDYNNNDPFPGVLPFLSVGNRRFAINLTYVPKIDPKMVAFVYFQANIKIAEF
;
A
#
# COMPACT_ATOMS: atom_id res chain seq x y z
N MET A 1 -46.20 -21.19 -15.92
CA MET A 1 -44.87 -21.68 -15.49
C MET A 1 -44.19 -20.55 -14.71
N ARG A 2 -44.16 -20.61 -13.38
CA ARG A 2 -43.63 -19.56 -12.50
C ARG A 2 -42.17 -19.91 -12.22
N ILE A 3 -41.25 -19.10 -12.75
CA ILE A 3 -39.82 -19.19 -12.44
C ILE A 3 -39.60 -18.47 -11.11
N SER A 4 -39.37 -19.26 -10.05
CA SER A 4 -39.07 -18.77 -8.72
C SER A 4 -37.61 -18.33 -8.70
N HIS A 5 -37.37 -17.03 -8.59
CA HIS A 5 -36.03 -16.47 -8.41
C HIS A 5 -35.62 -16.66 -6.96
N TRP A 6 -34.80 -17.69 -6.71
CA TRP A 6 -34.09 -17.82 -5.43
C TRP A 6 -32.95 -16.81 -5.43
N LEU A 7 -33.18 -15.68 -4.81
CA LEU A 7 -32.13 -14.73 -4.44
C LEU A 7 -31.33 -15.38 -3.31
N ILE A 8 -30.21 -16.00 -3.67
CA ILE A 8 -29.24 -16.49 -2.67
C ILE A 8 -28.59 -15.26 -2.06
N LEU A 9 -29.14 -14.83 -0.95
CA LEU A 9 -28.51 -13.84 -0.07
C LEU A 9 -27.33 -14.55 0.59
N PHE A 10 -26.14 -14.41 -0.01
CA PHE A 10 -24.88 -14.74 0.64
C PHE A 10 -24.69 -13.70 1.77
N LEU A 11 -25.24 -14.01 2.93
CA LEU A 11 -24.84 -13.38 4.18
C LEU A 11 -23.38 -13.78 4.40
N PHE A 12 -22.48 -12.93 3.90
CA PHE A 12 -21.15 -12.86 4.46
C PHE A 12 -21.35 -12.50 5.94
N SER A 13 -21.34 -13.52 6.79
CA SER A 13 -21.04 -13.32 8.19
C SER A 13 -19.59 -12.85 8.22
N CYS A 14 -19.43 -11.53 8.08
CA CYS A 14 -18.19 -10.86 8.36
C CYS A 14 -17.97 -11.07 9.86
N SER A 15 -17.26 -12.14 10.23
CA SER A 15 -16.65 -12.22 11.55
C SER A 15 -15.86 -10.93 11.65
N ALA A 16 -16.22 -10.05 12.60
CA ALA A 16 -15.53 -8.79 12.79
C ALA A 16 -14.05 -9.10 13.00
N VAL A 17 -13.26 -8.97 11.94
CA VAL A 17 -11.80 -9.08 12.03
C VAL A 17 -11.40 -7.83 12.81
N LYS A 18 -10.94 -8.05 14.05
CA LYS A 18 -10.51 -6.96 14.91
C LYS A 18 -9.21 -6.42 14.33
N ALA A 19 -9.29 -5.23 13.75
CA ALA A 19 -8.12 -4.53 13.24
C ALA A 19 -7.55 -3.65 14.33
N ASP A 20 -6.23 -3.57 14.41
CA ASP A 20 -5.59 -2.62 15.31
C ASP A 20 -5.73 -1.19 14.80
N GLU A 21 -5.47 -0.95 13.52
CA GLU A 21 -5.36 0.42 13.01
C GLU A 21 -5.88 0.58 11.59
N LEU A 22 -6.60 1.66 11.34
CA LEU A 22 -6.90 2.16 10.00
C LEU A 22 -6.10 3.43 9.74
N GLN A 23 -5.38 3.47 8.64
CA GLN A 23 -4.51 4.58 8.25
C GLN A 23 -4.95 5.14 6.91
N LEU A 24 -4.94 6.47 6.80
CA LEU A 24 -5.03 7.18 5.54
C LEU A 24 -3.64 7.21 4.90
N ILE A 25 -3.54 6.82 3.64
CA ILE A 25 -2.33 7.00 2.84
C ILE A 25 -2.46 8.27 2.02
N VAL A 26 -1.46 9.13 2.11
CA VAL A 26 -1.25 10.25 1.20
C VAL A 26 -0.01 9.92 0.37
N SER A 27 -0.21 9.67 -0.91
CA SER A 27 0.88 9.45 -1.86
C SER A 27 1.59 10.77 -2.14
N GLY A 28 2.90 10.74 -2.22
CA GLY A 28 3.68 11.94 -2.24
C GLY A 28 4.65 12.05 -3.42
N ARG A 29 5.75 11.35 -3.36
CA ARG A 29 6.88 11.60 -4.25
C ARG A 29 7.58 10.33 -4.68
N SER A 30 8.12 10.34 -5.92
CA SER A 30 9.10 9.36 -6.38
C SER A 30 10.43 10.04 -6.70
N ILE A 31 11.53 9.28 -6.59
CA ILE A 31 12.86 9.72 -7.00
C ILE A 31 13.41 8.64 -7.93
N HIS A 32 13.64 8.99 -9.20
CA HIS A 32 14.13 8.08 -10.23
C HIS A 32 15.66 8.11 -10.31
N PHE A 33 16.29 6.98 -10.60
CA PHE A 33 17.73 6.82 -10.64
C PHE A 33 18.22 6.42 -12.04
N GLY A 34 19.23 7.11 -12.55
CA GLY A 34 19.94 6.72 -13.76
C GLY A 34 19.12 6.86 -15.05
N SER A 35 18.32 7.91 -15.16
CA SER A 35 17.58 8.26 -16.36
C SER A 35 17.75 9.74 -16.71
N ASP A 36 17.95 10.02 -17.99
CA ASP A 36 17.93 11.39 -18.53
C ASP A 36 16.50 11.85 -18.86
N THR A 37 15.50 10.98 -18.66
CA THR A 37 14.08 11.29 -18.90
C THR A 37 13.53 12.08 -17.71
N SER A 38 12.85 13.19 -18.01
CA SER A 38 12.10 13.93 -17.01
C SER A 38 10.81 13.20 -16.66
N PHE A 39 10.70 12.70 -15.42
CA PHE A 39 9.52 12.08 -14.88
C PHE A 39 8.76 13.05 -13.97
N ASN A 40 7.43 12.88 -13.88
CA ASN A 40 6.68 13.48 -12.80
C ASN A 40 7.06 12.81 -11.48
N GLU A 41 7.71 13.54 -10.60
CA GLU A 41 8.08 13.06 -9.27
C GLU A 41 7.04 13.42 -8.20
N THR A 42 6.00 14.19 -8.57
CA THR A 42 4.91 14.55 -7.66
C THR A 42 3.73 13.61 -7.87
N ASN A 43 3.71 12.53 -7.12
CA ASN A 43 2.77 11.41 -7.27
C ASN A 43 1.62 11.50 -6.26
N TRP A 44 0.96 12.65 -6.20
CA TRP A 44 -0.13 12.82 -5.24
C TRP A 44 -1.28 11.83 -5.46
N GLY A 45 -1.88 11.40 -4.38
CA GLY A 45 -2.98 10.45 -4.38
C GLY A 45 -3.42 10.11 -2.97
N LEU A 46 -4.47 9.34 -2.87
CA LEU A 46 -5.05 8.92 -1.60
C LEU A 46 -5.25 7.40 -1.58
N GLY A 47 -5.15 6.85 -0.39
CA GLY A 47 -5.34 5.43 -0.16
C GLY A 47 -5.61 5.11 1.29
N PHE A 48 -5.56 3.83 1.61
CA PHE A 48 -5.74 3.32 2.96
C PHE A 48 -4.76 2.18 3.23
N GLU A 49 -4.45 1.98 4.49
CA GLU A 49 -3.81 0.79 5.03
C GLU A 49 -4.59 0.36 6.27
N TYR A 50 -4.87 -0.93 6.35
CA TYR A 50 -5.59 -1.54 7.44
C TYR A 50 -4.68 -2.59 8.07
N ASP A 51 -4.14 -2.28 9.24
CA ASP A 51 -3.28 -3.16 10.01
C ASP A 51 -4.13 -4.05 10.90
N PHE A 52 -3.96 -5.35 10.77
CA PHE A 52 -4.59 -6.33 11.64
C PHE A 52 -3.80 -6.49 12.94
N GLU A 53 -4.42 -7.10 13.94
CA GLU A 53 -3.76 -7.42 15.20
C GLU A 53 -2.42 -8.15 14.99
N GLN A 54 -1.40 -7.69 15.70
CA GLN A 54 -0.05 -8.27 15.63
C GLN A 54 -0.05 -9.72 16.11
N ARG A 55 0.56 -10.61 15.32
CA ARG A 55 0.75 -12.03 15.63
C ARG A 55 2.21 -12.42 15.47
N ASN A 56 2.83 -12.97 16.52
CA ASN A 56 4.22 -13.42 16.48
C ASN A 56 5.19 -12.35 15.91
N ASN A 57 5.08 -11.11 16.36
CA ASN A 57 5.85 -9.95 15.88
C ASN A 57 5.60 -9.53 14.42
N TRP A 58 4.59 -10.08 13.75
CA TRP A 58 4.16 -9.68 12.43
C TRP A 58 2.81 -9.00 12.49
N ILE A 59 2.66 -7.93 11.74
CA ILE A 59 1.41 -7.20 11.54
C ILE A 59 0.94 -7.46 10.12
N PRO A 60 -0.08 -8.32 9.92
CA PRO A 60 -0.72 -8.47 8.61
C PRO A 60 -1.39 -7.17 8.21
N LEU A 61 -1.44 -6.87 6.91
CA LEU A 61 -2.07 -5.65 6.43
C LEU A 61 -2.77 -5.84 5.09
N VAL A 62 -3.74 -4.95 4.83
CA VAL A 62 -4.35 -4.73 3.52
C VAL A 62 -4.19 -3.26 3.17
N THR A 63 -3.81 -2.96 1.93
CA THR A 63 -3.53 -1.60 1.50
C THR A 63 -3.99 -1.37 0.06
N GLY A 64 -4.35 -0.13 -0.25
CA GLY A 64 -4.70 0.27 -1.60
C GLY A 64 -4.69 1.77 -1.77
N ALA A 65 -4.38 2.23 -2.96
CA ALA A 65 -4.37 3.64 -3.29
C ALA A 65 -4.65 3.91 -4.77
N SER A 66 -5.10 5.13 -5.02
CA SER A 66 -5.18 5.76 -6.33
C SER A 66 -4.28 6.99 -6.35
N PHE A 67 -3.37 7.06 -7.31
CA PHE A 67 -2.37 8.14 -7.35
C PHE A 67 -1.95 8.49 -8.78
N LYS A 68 -1.32 9.65 -8.95
CA LYS A 68 -0.67 10.05 -10.20
C LYS A 68 0.69 9.37 -10.31
N ASP A 69 0.91 8.64 -11.40
CA ASP A 69 2.18 7.99 -11.67
C ASP A 69 3.23 8.95 -12.27
N SER A 70 4.39 8.42 -12.59
CA SER A 70 5.50 9.19 -13.13
C SER A 70 5.28 9.73 -14.55
N LEU A 71 4.20 9.32 -15.22
CA LEU A 71 3.76 9.80 -16.54
C LEU A 71 2.45 10.62 -16.44
N GLU A 72 2.08 11.07 -15.24
CA GLU A 72 0.88 11.85 -14.94
C GLU A 72 -0.45 11.10 -15.15
N ASN A 73 -0.40 9.79 -15.40
CA ASN A 73 -1.59 8.96 -15.50
C ASN A 73 -2.10 8.57 -14.11
N THR A 74 -3.35 8.14 -14.05
CA THR A 74 -3.89 7.57 -12.81
C THR A 74 -3.57 6.10 -12.74
N SER A 75 -2.87 5.71 -11.68
CA SER A 75 -2.57 4.33 -11.34
C SER A 75 -3.29 3.93 -10.05
N ASN A 76 -3.74 2.68 -9.98
CA ASN A 76 -4.46 2.14 -8.82
C ASN A 76 -3.82 0.83 -8.40
N TYR A 77 -3.73 0.59 -7.10
CA TYR A 77 -3.35 -0.71 -6.58
C TYR A 77 -4.22 -1.13 -5.40
N LEU A 78 -4.34 -2.43 -5.22
CA LEU A 78 -4.90 -3.07 -4.05
C LEU A 78 -4.07 -4.30 -3.73
N GLY A 79 -3.71 -4.48 -2.47
CA GLY A 79 -2.85 -5.57 -2.05
C GLY A 79 -2.94 -5.90 -0.58
N GLY A 80 -2.16 -6.89 -0.21
CA GLY A 80 -2.00 -7.30 1.17
C GLY A 80 -0.58 -7.76 1.45
N GLY A 81 -0.21 -7.78 2.70
CA GLY A 81 1.14 -8.12 3.08
C GLY A 81 1.31 -8.29 4.57
N SER A 82 2.54 -8.14 5.02
CA SER A 82 2.86 -8.16 6.43
C SER A 82 4.11 -7.33 6.69
N LYS A 83 4.17 -6.72 7.86
CA LYS A 83 5.30 -5.93 8.33
C LYS A 83 5.72 -6.37 9.74
N ARG A 84 6.99 -6.13 10.07
CA ARG A 84 7.53 -6.33 11.41
C ARG A 84 7.93 -4.99 11.97
N ARG A 85 7.48 -4.68 13.19
CA ARG A 85 7.77 -3.43 13.89
C ARG A 85 8.98 -3.57 14.80
N PHE A 86 9.86 -2.59 14.72
CA PHE A 86 11.04 -2.43 15.56
C PHE A 86 10.95 -1.09 16.28
N LEU A 87 10.73 -1.12 17.60
CA LEU A 87 10.65 0.09 18.41
C LEU A 87 12.05 0.73 18.55
N LEU A 88 12.10 2.04 18.46
CA LEU A 88 13.30 2.85 18.70
C LEU A 88 13.22 3.47 20.10
N GLY A 89 13.25 2.62 21.14
CA GLY A 89 13.13 3.00 22.55
C GLY A 89 12.12 2.12 23.28
N ASP A 90 11.82 2.49 24.52
CA ASP A 90 10.96 1.70 25.42
C ASP A 90 9.48 2.10 25.34
N ASP A 91 9.16 3.18 24.63
CA ASP A 91 7.78 3.65 24.46
C ASP A 91 7.09 2.91 23.30
N PRO A 92 6.05 2.10 23.56
CA PRO A 92 5.31 1.39 22.50
C PRO A 92 4.63 2.33 21.50
N GLU A 93 4.35 3.57 21.88
CA GLU A 93 3.75 4.60 21.00
C GLU A 93 4.80 5.52 20.37
N GLY A 94 6.07 5.30 20.72
CA GLY A 94 7.21 6.08 20.27
C GLY A 94 7.58 5.82 18.81
N MET A 95 8.78 6.27 18.47
CA MET A 95 9.33 6.05 17.15
C MET A 95 9.58 4.57 16.88
N HIS A 96 9.26 4.12 15.66
CA HIS A 96 9.51 2.77 15.20
C HIS A 96 9.95 2.74 13.74
N ILE A 97 10.53 1.62 13.36
CA ILE A 97 10.78 1.23 11.97
C ILE A 97 9.96 -0.02 11.71
N ASP A 98 9.15 0.01 10.67
CA ASP A 98 8.48 -1.17 10.14
C ASP A 98 9.20 -1.63 8.88
N ALA A 99 9.47 -2.93 8.75
CA ALA A 99 9.99 -3.55 7.54
C ALA A 99 9.00 -4.61 7.07
N GLY A 100 8.59 -4.54 5.82
CA GLY A 100 7.53 -5.39 5.31
C GLY A 100 7.62 -5.70 3.83
N VAL A 101 6.66 -6.52 3.38
CA VAL A 101 6.44 -6.86 1.99
C VAL A 101 4.95 -6.84 1.69
N ILE A 102 4.59 -6.33 0.52
CA ILE A 102 3.23 -6.34 -0.02
C ILE A 102 3.21 -7.08 -1.35
N ALA A 103 2.18 -7.90 -1.55
CA ALA A 103 1.77 -8.43 -2.85
C ALA A 103 0.50 -7.67 -3.27
N PHE A 104 0.43 -7.23 -4.50
CA PHE A 104 -0.66 -6.37 -4.97
C PHE A 104 -1.03 -6.68 -6.41
N VAL A 105 -2.19 -6.21 -6.81
CA VAL A 105 -2.62 -6.06 -8.19
C VAL A 105 -2.70 -4.57 -8.49
N MET A 106 -2.16 -4.16 -9.63
CA MET A 106 -2.04 -2.76 -10.02
C MET A 106 -2.48 -2.55 -11.47
N THR A 107 -3.06 -1.39 -11.78
CA THR A 107 -3.35 -0.93 -13.13
C THR A 107 -2.51 0.29 -13.45
N ARG A 108 -1.95 0.35 -14.67
CA ARG A 108 -1.20 1.49 -15.19
C ARG A 108 -1.46 1.65 -16.68
N GLN A 109 -1.71 2.88 -17.14
CA GLN A 109 -2.03 3.15 -18.55
C GLN A 109 -0.84 2.87 -19.50
N ASP A 110 0.38 3.09 -19.04
CA ASP A 110 1.61 2.90 -19.80
C ASP A 110 2.14 1.46 -19.76
N TYR A 111 1.47 0.58 -19.01
CA TYR A 111 1.88 -0.80 -18.84
C TYR A 111 0.70 -1.76 -19.01
N ASN A 112 0.92 -2.85 -19.77
CA ASN A 112 -0.05 -3.91 -20.02
C ASN A 112 -1.43 -3.42 -20.51
N ASN A 113 -1.47 -2.35 -21.32
CA ASN A 113 -2.69 -1.72 -21.83
C ASN A 113 -3.73 -1.35 -20.75
N ASN A 114 -3.27 -0.98 -19.57
CA ASN A 114 -4.08 -0.73 -18.38
C ASN A 114 -4.77 -1.99 -17.80
N ASP A 115 -4.44 -3.17 -18.29
CA ASP A 115 -4.92 -4.42 -17.67
C ASP A 115 -4.25 -4.63 -16.31
N PRO A 116 -4.95 -5.21 -15.32
CA PRO A 116 -4.37 -5.50 -14.02
C PRO A 116 -3.17 -6.44 -14.11
N PHE A 117 -2.11 -6.13 -13.40
CA PHE A 117 -0.92 -6.97 -13.28
C PHE A 117 -0.50 -7.15 -11.81
N PRO A 118 0.03 -8.32 -11.44
CA PRO A 118 0.51 -8.57 -10.08
C PRO A 118 1.90 -7.97 -9.86
N GLY A 119 2.19 -7.63 -8.61
CA GLY A 119 3.51 -7.21 -8.16
C GLY A 119 3.76 -7.59 -6.71
N VAL A 120 5.04 -7.63 -6.34
CA VAL A 120 5.49 -7.83 -4.96
C VAL A 120 6.63 -6.85 -4.71
N LEU A 121 6.53 -6.06 -3.65
CA LEU A 121 7.53 -5.05 -3.30
C LEU A 121 7.84 -5.06 -1.80
N PRO A 122 9.11 -4.92 -1.42
CA PRO A 122 9.49 -4.62 -0.06
C PRO A 122 9.23 -3.15 0.25
N PHE A 123 8.96 -2.83 1.51
CA PHE A 123 8.88 -1.47 1.99
C PHE A 123 9.49 -1.31 3.38
N LEU A 124 9.90 -0.10 3.68
CA LEU A 124 10.28 0.36 5.00
C LEU A 124 9.36 1.51 5.41
N SER A 125 9.03 1.58 6.68
CA SER A 125 8.27 2.69 7.24
C SER A 125 8.99 3.21 8.47
N VAL A 126 9.04 4.52 8.63
CA VAL A 126 9.63 5.19 9.79
C VAL A 126 8.62 6.20 10.32
N GLY A 127 8.32 6.12 11.61
CA GLY A 127 7.35 7.04 12.20
C GLY A 127 7.04 6.72 13.64
N ASN A 128 5.89 7.19 14.07
CA ASN A 128 5.28 6.89 15.37
C ASN A 128 3.86 6.34 15.13
N ARG A 129 3.14 6.03 16.20
CA ARG A 129 1.79 5.47 16.11
C ARG A 129 0.77 6.34 15.33
N ARG A 130 0.99 7.66 15.19
CA ARG A 130 0.04 8.56 14.51
C ARG A 130 0.42 8.87 13.08
N PHE A 131 1.71 8.89 12.80
CA PHE A 131 2.26 9.31 11.52
C PHE A 131 3.49 8.50 11.17
N ALA A 132 3.57 8.02 9.94
CA ALA A 132 4.74 7.34 9.40
C ALA A 132 4.99 7.72 7.94
N ILE A 133 6.23 7.60 7.51
CA ILE A 133 6.64 7.72 6.10
C ILE A 133 7.02 6.33 5.62
N ASN A 134 6.33 5.85 4.60
CA ASN A 134 6.65 4.63 3.90
C ASN A 134 7.60 4.91 2.73
N LEU A 135 8.60 4.07 2.60
CA LEU A 135 9.53 4.01 1.48
C LEU A 135 9.37 2.67 0.77
N THR A 136 9.11 2.71 -0.52
CA THR A 136 9.08 1.52 -1.37
C THR A 136 10.13 1.66 -2.46
N TYR A 137 11.03 0.68 -2.57
CA TYR A 137 11.99 0.63 -3.67
C TYR A 137 11.45 -0.24 -4.79
N VAL A 138 11.33 0.35 -5.97
CA VAL A 138 10.93 -0.35 -7.21
C VAL A 138 12.16 -0.58 -8.06
N PRO A 139 12.64 -1.84 -8.18
CA PRO A 139 13.81 -2.15 -8.97
C PRO A 139 13.51 -2.05 -10.48
N LYS A 140 14.55 -1.85 -11.27
CA LYS A 140 14.48 -1.96 -12.72
C LYS A 140 14.42 -3.45 -13.10
N ILE A 141 13.23 -3.97 -13.35
CA ILE A 141 12.99 -5.38 -13.75
C ILE A 141 12.81 -5.55 -15.27
N ASP A 142 12.62 -4.47 -16.01
CA ASP A 142 12.47 -4.45 -17.46
C ASP A 142 13.43 -3.39 -18.04
N PRO A 143 14.01 -3.59 -19.24
CA PRO A 143 14.88 -2.60 -19.89
C PRO A 143 14.24 -1.20 -20.07
N LYS A 144 12.92 -1.14 -20.20
CA LYS A 144 12.15 0.10 -20.36
C LYS A 144 11.81 0.77 -19.02
N MET A 145 11.99 0.07 -17.90
CA MET A 145 11.74 0.62 -16.57
C MET A 145 12.98 1.33 -16.01
N VAL A 146 12.73 2.29 -15.15
CA VAL A 146 13.76 2.99 -14.36
C VAL A 146 13.53 2.67 -12.90
N ALA A 147 14.60 2.37 -12.16
CA ALA A 147 14.50 2.15 -10.73
C ALA A 147 14.15 3.45 -10.02
N PHE A 148 13.27 3.38 -9.02
CA PHE A 148 12.89 4.54 -8.22
C PHE A 148 12.55 4.16 -6.78
N VAL A 149 12.61 5.15 -5.91
CA VAL A 149 12.06 5.09 -4.55
C VAL A 149 10.78 5.89 -4.51
N TYR A 150 9.77 5.32 -3.89
CA TYR A 150 8.46 5.93 -3.74
C TYR A 150 8.14 6.19 -2.27
N PHE A 151 7.64 7.39 -1.98
CA PHE A 151 7.33 7.88 -0.65
C PHE A 151 5.83 8.06 -0.48
N GLN A 152 5.30 7.59 0.63
CA GLN A 152 3.92 7.79 1.07
C GLN A 152 3.88 8.17 2.54
N ALA A 153 2.96 9.05 2.91
CA ALA A 153 2.67 9.35 4.31
C ALA A 153 1.47 8.52 4.76
N ASN A 154 1.60 7.86 5.89
CA ASN A 154 0.54 7.12 6.56
C ASN A 154 0.11 7.90 7.80
N ILE A 155 -1.19 8.14 7.93
CA ILE A 155 -1.79 8.90 9.03
C ILE A 155 -2.87 8.02 9.68
N LYS A 156 -2.68 7.63 10.93
CA LYS A 156 -3.67 6.85 11.66
C LYS A 156 -4.95 7.67 11.86
N ILE A 157 -6.08 7.13 11.43
CA ILE A 157 -7.39 7.77 11.50
C ILE A 157 -8.38 7.05 12.43
N ALA A 158 -8.18 5.76 12.66
CA ALA A 158 -8.99 4.99 13.61
C ALA A 158 -8.19 3.82 14.21
N GLU A 159 -8.66 3.38 15.37
CA GLU A 159 -8.17 2.21 16.11
C GLU A 159 -9.39 1.45 16.65
N PHE A 160 -9.36 0.10 16.63
CA PHE A 160 -10.48 -0.76 16.97
C PHE A 160 -10.12 -1.80 18.05
#